data_5d8a101923380c77ea25a4db35966d97
#
_entry.id   5d8a101923380c77ea25a4db35966d97
#
_cell.length_a   1.000
_cell.length_b   1.000
_cell.length_c   1.000
_cell.angle_alpha   90.00
_cell.angle_beta   90.00
_cell.angle_gamma   90.00
#
_symmetry.space_group_name_H-M   'P 1'
#
loop_
_entity.id
_entity.type
_entity.pdbx_description
1 polymer ?
#
loop_
_entity_poly.entity_id
_entity_poly.type
_entity_poly.pdbx_seq_one_letter_code
_entity_poly.pdbx_strand_id
1 'polypeptide(L)'
;MRLDQPQIMGILNVTPDSFSDGGKFLDDPEEARAHAAAMHEAGAGVIDIGGESTRPGAAAVWEGDEIKRVVPAIEHAVAMGAAVSVDTRRPGVMEAGIAAGAHLVNDVSALRHDPRSVEFVAASGLPVILMHAPGPSGEKAEDLHQGGSYDHVGFDVFDWLKDARDRAVEGGIARERIVLDPGVGFGKNLAQNLALLNALPLFHALGQPLLLGASRKRMIGALSNEVPAHKRLGGSIALAQLGMDAGFHLLRVHDVEASVQARNVWRGLRDAALTDFSGLPV
;
A
#
# COMPACT_ATOMS: atom_id res chain seq x y z
N MET A 1 10.06 5.55 11.15
CA MET A 1 9.13 6.38 10.34
C MET A 1 8.31 7.25 11.29
N ARG A 2 8.12 8.53 10.96
CA ARG A 2 7.26 9.44 11.72
C ARG A 2 5.86 9.44 11.09
N LEU A 3 4.81 9.38 11.91
CA LEU A 3 3.40 9.37 11.47
C LEU A 3 2.64 10.63 11.91
N ASP A 4 3.37 11.68 12.27
CA ASP A 4 2.84 13.01 12.60
C ASP A 4 2.39 13.81 11.37
N GLN A 5 2.66 13.28 10.20
CA GLN A 5 2.19 13.78 8.91
C GLN A 5 1.96 12.59 7.95
N PRO A 6 1.07 12.73 6.95
CA PRO A 6 0.88 11.70 5.94
C PRO A 6 2.18 11.36 5.20
N GLN A 7 2.52 10.07 5.14
CA GLN A 7 3.68 9.58 4.41
C GLN A 7 3.25 9.07 3.03
N ILE A 8 4.04 9.37 2.02
CA ILE A 8 3.83 8.86 0.67
C ILE A 8 4.61 7.54 0.53
N MET A 9 3.90 6.47 0.23
CA MET A 9 4.43 5.14 0.00
C MET A 9 4.41 4.85 -1.50
N GLY A 10 5.58 4.87 -2.12
CA GLY A 10 5.73 4.68 -3.56
C GLY A 10 5.69 3.21 -3.93
N ILE A 11 4.90 2.84 -4.95
CA ILE A 11 4.74 1.46 -5.43
C ILE A 11 5.84 1.12 -6.43
N LEU A 12 6.64 0.13 -6.12
CA LEU A 12 7.62 -0.48 -7.03
C LEU A 12 7.25 -1.95 -7.30
N ASN A 13 6.48 -2.18 -8.36
CA ASN A 13 6.17 -3.55 -8.78
C ASN A 13 7.30 -4.11 -9.64
N VAL A 14 8.00 -5.11 -9.17
CA VAL A 14 9.02 -5.86 -9.91
C VAL A 14 8.42 -7.13 -10.55
N THR A 15 7.33 -7.00 -11.36
CA THR A 15 6.58 -8.09 -12.03
C THR A 15 6.61 -7.99 -13.56
N PRO A 16 6.66 -9.10 -14.34
CA PRO A 16 6.66 -9.06 -15.80
C PRO A 16 5.45 -8.33 -16.43
N ASP A 17 4.32 -8.27 -15.68
CA ASP A 17 3.05 -7.69 -16.14
C ASP A 17 2.90 -6.19 -15.85
N SER A 18 3.94 -5.49 -15.38
CA SER A 18 3.90 -4.06 -15.09
C SER A 18 3.73 -3.18 -16.33
N PHE A 19 3.65 -3.77 -17.52
CA PHE A 19 3.31 -3.11 -18.79
C PHE A 19 2.00 -2.31 -18.78
N SER A 20 1.02 -2.67 -17.96
CA SER A 20 -0.30 -2.03 -17.96
C SER A 20 -0.34 -0.66 -17.28
N ASP A 21 0.70 -0.28 -16.52
CA ASP A 21 0.77 1.00 -15.80
C ASP A 21 1.67 2.05 -16.47
N GLY A 22 2.10 1.79 -17.71
CA GLY A 22 3.04 2.67 -18.43
C GLY A 22 4.50 2.49 -17.95
N GLY A 23 4.78 1.46 -17.14
CA GLY A 23 6.10 1.12 -16.63
C GLY A 23 6.73 -0.05 -17.39
N LYS A 24 7.95 0.15 -17.87
CA LYS A 24 8.76 -0.82 -18.62
C LYS A 24 9.71 -1.63 -17.70
N PHE A 25 9.39 -1.83 -16.43
CA PHE A 25 10.38 -1.94 -15.33
C PHE A 25 10.90 -3.33 -14.99
N LEU A 26 10.79 -4.36 -15.82
CA LEU A 26 11.06 -5.69 -15.29
C LEU A 26 11.94 -6.64 -16.05
N ASP A 27 12.25 -6.34 -17.26
CA ASP A 27 13.32 -7.08 -17.94
C ASP A 27 14.70 -6.40 -17.72
N ASP A 28 14.70 -5.20 -17.11
CA ASP A 28 15.93 -4.46 -16.79
C ASP A 28 15.98 -4.07 -15.29
N PRO A 29 16.82 -4.73 -14.48
CA PRO A 29 17.06 -4.35 -13.09
C PRO A 29 17.50 -2.88 -12.90
N GLU A 30 18.15 -2.29 -13.88
CA GLU A 30 18.59 -0.88 -13.83
C GLU A 30 17.40 0.09 -13.90
N GLU A 31 16.36 -0.22 -14.68
CA GLU A 31 15.14 0.59 -14.69
C GLU A 31 14.41 0.57 -13.33
N ALA A 32 14.33 -0.60 -12.67
CA ALA A 32 13.76 -0.70 -11.33
C ALA A 32 14.56 0.12 -10.31
N ARG A 33 15.89 0.08 -10.39
CA ARG A 33 16.79 0.89 -9.55
C ARG A 33 16.62 2.38 -9.79
N ALA A 34 16.58 2.80 -11.05
CA ALA A 34 16.37 4.20 -11.42
C ALA A 34 15.01 4.70 -10.93
N HIS A 35 13.97 3.88 -11.02
CA HIS A 35 12.64 4.25 -10.53
C HIS A 35 12.59 4.34 -9.00
N ALA A 36 13.23 3.42 -8.27
CA ALA A 36 13.37 3.50 -6.82
C ALA A 36 14.12 4.79 -6.40
N ALA A 37 15.21 5.13 -7.10
CA ALA A 37 15.96 6.36 -6.86
C ALA A 37 15.10 7.60 -7.09
N ALA A 38 14.38 7.67 -8.20
CA ALA A 38 13.46 8.78 -8.50
C ALA A 38 12.36 8.94 -7.45
N MET A 39 11.78 7.84 -6.94
CA MET A 39 10.80 7.90 -5.85
C MET A 39 11.43 8.44 -4.56
N HIS A 40 12.63 7.98 -4.22
CA HIS A 40 13.33 8.43 -3.03
C HIS A 40 13.66 9.93 -3.11
N GLU A 41 14.22 10.39 -4.23
CA GLU A 41 14.52 11.79 -4.51
C GLU A 41 13.27 12.68 -4.52
N ALA A 42 12.15 12.17 -5.04
CA ALA A 42 10.85 12.84 -5.01
C ALA A 42 10.24 12.94 -3.61
N GLY A 43 10.83 12.30 -2.58
CA GLY A 43 10.40 12.39 -1.20
C GLY A 43 9.38 11.32 -0.77
N ALA A 44 9.43 10.13 -1.38
CA ALA A 44 8.74 8.96 -0.83
C ALA A 44 9.23 8.69 0.60
N GLY A 45 8.29 8.54 1.53
CA GLY A 45 8.59 8.16 2.91
C GLY A 45 8.88 6.67 3.06
N VAL A 46 8.32 5.85 2.14
CA VAL A 46 8.52 4.40 2.04
C VAL A 46 8.49 4.00 0.57
N ILE A 47 9.31 3.05 0.15
CA ILE A 47 9.22 2.37 -1.14
C ILE A 47 8.68 0.96 -0.89
N ASP A 48 7.54 0.63 -1.51
CA ASP A 48 6.84 -0.65 -1.35
C ASP A 48 7.14 -1.55 -2.54
N ILE A 49 7.90 -2.62 -2.29
CA ILE A 49 8.49 -3.47 -3.32
C ILE A 49 7.78 -4.81 -3.36
N GLY A 50 7.10 -5.09 -4.47
CA GLY A 50 6.34 -6.33 -4.69
C GLY A 50 6.76 -7.09 -5.94
N GLY A 51 6.91 -8.41 -5.82
CA GLY A 51 7.30 -9.32 -6.90
C GLY A 51 6.15 -10.13 -7.51
N GLU A 52 4.94 -10.04 -6.95
CA GLU A 52 3.72 -10.67 -7.44
C GLU A 52 2.65 -9.61 -7.76
N SER A 53 1.98 -9.77 -8.91
CA SER A 53 0.84 -8.90 -9.24
C SER A 53 -0.42 -9.39 -8.54
N THR A 54 -1.07 -8.52 -7.78
CA THR A 54 -2.36 -8.80 -7.13
C THR A 54 -3.58 -8.45 -7.99
N ARG A 55 -3.38 -8.16 -9.30
CA ARG A 55 -4.47 -7.83 -10.22
C ARG A 55 -5.28 -9.06 -10.60
N PRO A 56 -6.60 -8.92 -10.82
CA PRO A 56 -7.40 -10.01 -11.37
C PRO A 56 -6.80 -10.53 -12.69
N GLY A 57 -6.65 -11.84 -12.80
CA GLY A 57 -6.07 -12.51 -13.98
C GLY A 57 -4.54 -12.58 -14.02
N ALA A 58 -3.84 -12.05 -13.03
CA ALA A 58 -2.39 -12.22 -12.92
C ALA A 58 -2.02 -13.71 -12.66
N ALA A 59 -0.99 -14.17 -13.32
CA ALA A 59 -0.46 -15.52 -13.09
C ALA A 59 0.14 -15.62 -11.68
N ALA A 60 -0.07 -16.76 -11.02
CA ALA A 60 0.61 -17.05 -9.77
C ALA A 60 2.14 -17.13 -10.01
N VAL A 61 2.90 -16.53 -9.11
CA VAL A 61 4.36 -16.52 -9.17
C VAL A 61 4.89 -17.56 -8.19
N TRP A 62 5.88 -18.35 -8.60
CA TRP A 62 6.58 -19.23 -7.68
C TRP A 62 7.41 -18.41 -6.68
N GLU A 63 7.37 -18.80 -5.39
CA GLU A 63 8.04 -18.09 -4.29
C GLU A 63 9.50 -17.76 -4.58
N GLY A 64 10.27 -18.73 -5.13
CA GLY A 64 11.68 -18.53 -5.46
C GLY A 64 11.91 -17.49 -6.57
N ASP A 65 10.97 -17.31 -7.51
CA ASP A 65 11.07 -16.27 -8.53
C ASP A 65 10.65 -14.91 -7.99
N GLU A 66 9.69 -14.86 -7.08
CA GLU A 66 9.34 -13.64 -6.36
C GLU A 66 10.54 -13.14 -5.54
N ILE A 67 11.23 -14.02 -4.79
CA ILE A 67 12.46 -13.69 -4.05
C ILE A 67 13.53 -13.09 -4.96
N LYS A 68 13.81 -13.75 -6.10
CA LYS A 68 14.82 -13.26 -7.07
C LYS A 68 14.52 -11.85 -7.59
N ARG A 69 13.25 -11.49 -7.66
CA ARG A 69 12.81 -10.17 -8.12
C ARG A 69 12.95 -9.11 -7.03
N VAL A 70 12.43 -9.39 -5.81
CA VAL A 70 12.33 -8.37 -4.77
C VAL A 70 13.65 -8.10 -4.07
N VAL A 71 14.48 -9.13 -3.81
CA VAL A 71 15.70 -8.99 -3.00
C VAL A 71 16.66 -7.94 -3.59
N PRO A 72 17.06 -7.98 -4.87
CA PRO A 72 17.98 -6.98 -5.42
C PRO A 72 17.43 -5.56 -5.40
N ALA A 73 16.10 -5.40 -5.56
CA ALA A 73 15.45 -4.10 -5.50
C ALA A 73 15.41 -3.55 -4.07
N ILE A 74 15.16 -4.42 -3.07
CA ILE A 74 15.20 -4.07 -1.65
C ILE A 74 16.60 -3.63 -1.24
N GLU A 75 17.63 -4.44 -1.53
CA GLU A 75 19.02 -4.13 -1.22
C GLU A 75 19.45 -2.78 -1.81
N HIS A 76 19.07 -2.51 -3.06
CA HIS A 76 19.36 -1.24 -3.71
C HIS A 76 18.67 -0.06 -3.01
N ALA A 77 17.37 -0.17 -2.73
CA ALA A 77 16.60 0.89 -2.08
C ALA A 77 17.11 1.16 -0.66
N VAL A 78 17.46 0.12 0.09
CA VAL A 78 18.08 0.22 1.43
C VAL A 78 19.43 0.90 1.37
N ALA A 79 20.27 0.56 0.39
CA ALA A 79 21.59 1.16 0.20
C ALA A 79 21.51 2.67 -0.08
N MET A 80 20.41 3.16 -0.67
CA MET A 80 20.15 4.59 -0.85
C MET A 80 19.64 5.30 0.43
N GLY A 81 19.39 4.56 1.52
CA GLY A 81 18.82 5.10 2.75
C GLY A 81 17.29 5.23 2.74
N ALA A 82 16.60 4.62 1.78
CA ALA A 82 15.14 4.62 1.75
C ALA A 82 14.57 3.68 2.83
N ALA A 83 13.43 4.04 3.42
CA ALA A 83 12.63 3.06 4.15
C ALA A 83 11.91 2.15 3.15
N VAL A 84 11.98 0.84 3.35
CA VAL A 84 11.50 -0.16 2.40
C VAL A 84 10.45 -1.07 3.03
N SER A 85 9.37 -1.31 2.29
CA SER A 85 8.35 -2.32 2.54
C SER A 85 8.53 -3.49 1.58
N VAL A 86 8.39 -4.72 2.05
CA VAL A 86 8.23 -5.90 1.19
C VAL A 86 6.73 -6.22 1.06
N ASP A 87 6.19 -6.08 -0.18
CA ASP A 87 4.78 -6.37 -0.52
C ASP A 87 4.67 -7.83 -0.96
N THR A 88 4.26 -8.68 -0.04
CA THR A 88 4.10 -10.12 -0.27
C THR A 88 3.16 -10.77 0.74
N ARG A 89 2.56 -11.88 0.36
CA ARG A 89 1.75 -12.75 1.21
C ARG A 89 2.46 -14.06 1.61
N ARG A 90 3.70 -14.28 1.13
CA ARG A 90 4.45 -15.53 1.35
C ARG A 90 5.54 -15.34 2.41
N PRO A 91 5.56 -16.19 3.47
CA PRO A 91 6.57 -16.07 4.54
C PRO A 91 8.01 -16.19 4.05
N GLY A 92 8.31 -17.03 3.05
CA GLY A 92 9.67 -17.15 2.53
C GLY A 92 10.13 -15.88 1.81
N VAL A 93 9.23 -15.14 1.14
CA VAL A 93 9.54 -13.83 0.55
C VAL A 93 9.68 -12.76 1.62
N MET A 94 8.82 -12.79 2.68
CA MET A 94 8.98 -11.91 3.84
C MET A 94 10.36 -12.08 4.47
N GLU A 95 10.77 -13.35 4.71
CA GLU A 95 12.07 -13.67 5.30
C GLU A 95 13.22 -13.14 4.44
N ALA A 96 13.21 -13.42 3.14
CA ALA A 96 14.23 -12.94 2.21
C ALA A 96 14.26 -11.41 2.13
N GLY A 97 13.11 -10.74 2.09
CA GLY A 97 12.99 -9.29 2.07
C GLY A 97 13.52 -8.64 3.34
N ILE A 98 13.22 -9.21 4.50
CA ILE A 98 13.73 -8.72 5.79
C ILE A 98 15.25 -8.91 5.88
N ALA A 99 15.77 -10.06 5.44
CA ALA A 99 17.21 -10.31 5.38
C ALA A 99 17.93 -9.34 4.43
N ALA A 100 17.27 -8.90 3.36
CA ALA A 100 17.76 -7.86 2.44
C ALA A 100 17.64 -6.42 3.00
N GLY A 101 17.06 -6.25 4.19
CA GLY A 101 16.96 -4.98 4.90
C GLY A 101 15.61 -4.28 4.82
N ALA A 102 14.52 -4.94 4.43
CA ALA A 102 13.20 -4.35 4.49
C ALA A 102 12.82 -3.98 5.94
N HIS A 103 12.09 -2.87 6.09
CA HIS A 103 11.77 -2.26 7.39
C HIS A 103 10.34 -2.56 7.84
N LEU A 104 9.48 -3.04 6.93
CA LEU A 104 8.11 -3.44 7.22
C LEU A 104 7.61 -4.45 6.20
N VAL A 105 6.56 -5.19 6.55
CA VAL A 105 5.85 -6.12 5.68
C VAL A 105 4.51 -5.51 5.27
N ASN A 106 4.17 -5.60 3.98
CA ASN A 106 2.84 -5.28 3.47
C ASN A 106 2.18 -6.56 2.96
N ASP A 107 1.12 -7.03 3.63
CA ASP A 107 0.44 -8.27 3.24
C ASP A 107 -1.03 -8.00 2.90
N VAL A 108 -1.33 -8.04 1.61
CA VAL A 108 -2.69 -7.88 1.06
C VAL A 108 -3.67 -8.97 1.53
N SER A 109 -3.17 -10.08 2.07
CA SER A 109 -3.98 -11.18 2.62
C SER A 109 -4.25 -11.04 4.11
N ALA A 110 -3.66 -10.07 4.80
CA ALA A 110 -3.68 -9.92 6.25
C ALA A 110 -3.23 -11.18 6.98
N LEU A 111 -2.10 -11.74 6.56
CA LEU A 111 -1.43 -12.93 7.10
C LEU A 111 -2.29 -14.21 7.04
N ARG A 112 -3.26 -14.27 6.08
CA ARG A 112 -4.15 -15.42 5.92
C ARG A 112 -3.68 -16.44 4.88
N HIS A 113 -2.67 -16.08 4.06
CA HIS A 113 -2.21 -16.93 2.96
C HIS A 113 -1.47 -18.18 3.49
N ASP A 114 -0.62 -18.00 4.47
CA ASP A 114 0.12 -19.10 5.12
C ASP A 114 0.02 -18.95 6.64
N PRO A 115 -0.34 -20.01 7.38
CA PRO A 115 -0.47 -19.94 8.84
C PRO A 115 0.84 -19.59 9.55
N ARG A 116 2.00 -19.82 8.94
CA ARG A 116 3.33 -19.44 9.47
C ARG A 116 3.59 -17.93 9.43
N SER A 117 2.83 -17.18 8.60
CA SER A 117 3.06 -15.74 8.42
C SER A 117 2.94 -14.95 9.72
N VAL A 118 1.95 -15.27 10.56
CA VAL A 118 1.73 -14.58 11.84
C VAL A 118 2.91 -14.78 12.78
N GLU A 119 3.33 -16.03 12.98
CA GLU A 119 4.46 -16.38 13.85
C GLU A 119 5.76 -15.73 13.34
N PHE A 120 6.00 -15.79 12.04
CA PHE A 120 7.17 -15.20 11.41
C PHE A 120 7.22 -13.67 11.61
N VAL A 121 6.13 -12.96 11.33
CA VAL A 121 6.07 -11.49 11.49
C VAL A 121 6.20 -11.12 12.97
N ALA A 122 5.59 -11.87 13.88
CA ALA A 122 5.74 -11.65 15.33
C ALA A 122 7.20 -11.78 15.77
N ALA A 123 7.89 -12.84 15.33
CA ALA A 123 9.31 -13.09 15.64
C ALA A 123 10.24 -12.03 15.04
N SER A 124 9.94 -11.51 13.84
CA SER A 124 10.74 -10.47 13.21
C SER A 124 10.74 -9.15 13.96
N GLY A 125 9.67 -8.88 14.71
CA GLY A 125 9.44 -7.63 15.42
C GLY A 125 9.26 -6.41 14.50
N LEU A 126 9.05 -6.58 13.20
CA LEU A 126 8.81 -5.49 12.26
C LEU A 126 7.33 -5.09 12.21
N PRO A 127 7.03 -3.86 11.78
CA PRO A 127 5.67 -3.44 11.49
C PRO A 127 5.07 -4.25 10.33
N VAL A 128 3.74 -4.40 10.34
CA VAL A 128 2.99 -5.06 9.27
C VAL A 128 1.75 -4.27 8.88
N ILE A 129 1.48 -4.21 7.58
CA ILE A 129 0.23 -3.70 7.02
C ILE A 129 -0.69 -4.89 6.78
N LEU A 130 -1.90 -4.81 7.33
CA LEU A 130 -2.97 -5.78 7.15
C LEU A 130 -4.06 -5.14 6.32
N MET A 131 -4.33 -5.70 5.13
CA MET A 131 -5.34 -5.15 4.22
C MET A 131 -6.61 -6.00 4.21
N HIS A 132 -7.77 -5.33 4.13
CA HIS A 132 -9.04 -5.99 3.89
C HIS A 132 -9.15 -6.51 2.45
N ALA A 133 -9.17 -7.82 2.31
CA ALA A 133 -9.56 -8.53 1.11
C ALA A 133 -10.60 -9.61 1.49
N PRO A 134 -11.83 -9.60 0.94
CA PRO A 134 -12.90 -10.47 1.40
C PRO A 134 -12.73 -11.92 0.97
N GLY A 135 -12.07 -12.15 -0.15
CA GLY A 135 -11.90 -13.46 -0.74
C GLY A 135 -10.98 -14.40 0.06
N PRO A 136 -10.99 -15.69 -0.27
CA PRO A 136 -10.04 -16.63 0.29
C PRO A 136 -8.61 -16.24 -0.08
N SER A 137 -7.67 -16.52 0.79
CA SER A 137 -6.25 -16.33 0.51
C SER A 137 -5.69 -17.57 -0.22
N GLY A 138 -6.23 -17.84 -1.43
CA GLY A 138 -5.81 -18.96 -2.27
C GLY A 138 -4.49 -18.73 -2.99
N GLU A 139 -4.11 -19.67 -3.85
CA GLU A 139 -2.87 -19.61 -4.64
C GLU A 139 -2.86 -18.45 -5.63
N LYS A 140 -4.04 -18.09 -6.17
CA LYS A 140 -4.17 -17.01 -7.13
C LYS A 140 -4.47 -15.69 -6.45
N ALA A 141 -3.83 -14.62 -6.89
CA ALA A 141 -4.08 -13.27 -6.40
C ALA A 141 -5.53 -12.81 -6.66
N GLU A 142 -6.18 -13.31 -7.73
CA GLU A 142 -7.58 -13.02 -8.03
C GLU A 142 -8.56 -13.51 -6.95
N ASP A 143 -8.19 -14.54 -6.18
CA ASP A 143 -9.02 -15.08 -5.11
C ASP A 143 -9.31 -14.02 -4.05
N LEU A 144 -8.38 -13.09 -3.80
CA LEU A 144 -8.54 -11.97 -2.87
C LEU A 144 -9.68 -11.02 -3.26
N HIS A 145 -10.11 -11.04 -4.53
CA HIS A 145 -11.19 -10.20 -5.06
C HIS A 145 -12.57 -10.87 -5.03
N GLN A 146 -12.65 -12.15 -4.61
CA GLN A 146 -13.90 -12.89 -4.59
C GLN A 146 -14.71 -12.60 -3.32
N GLY A 147 -16.02 -12.78 -3.38
CA GLY A 147 -16.88 -12.96 -2.22
C GLY A 147 -17.29 -11.71 -1.44
N GLY A 148 -17.12 -10.51 -1.96
CA GLY A 148 -17.55 -9.29 -1.28
C GLY A 148 -19.07 -9.10 -1.26
N SER A 149 -19.77 -9.73 -0.30
CA SER A 149 -21.15 -9.38 0.07
C SER A 149 -21.11 -8.48 1.30
N TYR A 150 -21.72 -7.30 1.20
CA TYR A 150 -21.73 -6.31 2.27
C TYR A 150 -23.16 -5.81 2.49
N ASP A 151 -23.59 -5.76 3.75
CA ASP A 151 -24.80 -5.06 4.17
C ASP A 151 -24.51 -3.56 4.32
N HIS A 152 -23.41 -3.24 5.01
CA HIS A 152 -22.89 -1.90 5.21
C HIS A 152 -21.36 -1.91 5.07
N VAL A 153 -20.87 -1.73 3.86
CA VAL A 153 -19.44 -1.92 3.53
C VAL A 153 -18.47 -1.25 4.50
N GLY A 154 -18.78 -0.06 5.03
CA GLY A 154 -17.94 0.63 6.00
C GLY A 154 -17.81 -0.14 7.32
N PHE A 155 -18.94 -0.60 7.88
CA PHE A 155 -18.96 -1.37 9.12
C PHE A 155 -18.41 -2.78 8.92
N ASP A 156 -18.78 -3.45 7.82
CA ASP A 156 -18.33 -4.81 7.53
C ASP A 156 -16.80 -4.87 7.39
N VAL A 157 -16.22 -3.87 6.69
CA VAL A 157 -14.75 -3.73 6.56
C VAL A 157 -14.11 -3.36 7.90
N PHE A 158 -14.75 -2.51 8.70
CA PHE A 158 -14.27 -2.16 10.03
C PHE A 158 -14.18 -3.39 10.94
N ASP A 159 -15.24 -4.16 11.04
CA ASP A 159 -15.29 -5.38 11.87
C ASP A 159 -14.27 -6.42 11.39
N TRP A 160 -14.17 -6.61 10.08
CA TRP A 160 -13.17 -7.51 9.52
C TRP A 160 -11.73 -7.10 9.85
N LEU A 161 -11.40 -5.79 9.75
CA LEU A 161 -10.07 -5.28 10.10
C LEU A 161 -9.80 -5.37 11.60
N LYS A 162 -10.83 -5.15 12.43
CA LYS A 162 -10.75 -5.37 13.87
C LYS A 162 -10.35 -6.82 14.17
N ASP A 163 -11.04 -7.77 13.55
CA ASP A 163 -10.76 -9.19 13.73
C ASP A 163 -9.38 -9.59 13.19
N ALA A 164 -8.96 -9.03 12.05
CA ALA A 164 -7.62 -9.26 11.50
C ALA A 164 -6.52 -8.76 12.45
N ARG A 165 -6.68 -7.54 12.99
CA ARG A 165 -5.78 -6.99 14.01
C ARG A 165 -5.75 -7.86 15.26
N ASP A 166 -6.91 -8.25 15.77
CA ASP A 166 -7.00 -9.01 17.03
C ASP A 166 -6.33 -10.39 16.87
N ARG A 167 -6.55 -11.09 15.73
CA ARG A 167 -5.81 -12.33 15.41
C ARG A 167 -4.30 -12.11 15.33
N ALA A 168 -3.83 -11.01 14.75
CA ALA A 168 -2.40 -10.71 14.67
C ALA A 168 -1.80 -10.46 16.06
N VAL A 169 -2.52 -9.76 16.95
CA VAL A 169 -2.10 -9.53 18.34
C VAL A 169 -2.11 -10.83 19.13
N GLU A 170 -3.14 -11.67 19.02
CA GLU A 170 -3.18 -13.00 19.64
C GLU A 170 -2.01 -13.89 19.16
N GLY A 171 -1.58 -13.72 17.91
CA GLY A 171 -0.42 -14.40 17.34
C GLY A 171 0.93 -13.82 17.76
N GLY A 172 0.95 -12.81 18.64
CA GLY A 172 2.17 -12.24 19.22
C GLY A 172 2.72 -10.98 18.54
N ILE A 173 2.02 -10.43 17.55
CA ILE A 173 2.42 -9.16 16.92
C ILE A 173 2.03 -8.01 17.86
N ALA A 174 2.99 -7.15 18.21
CA ALA A 174 2.73 -5.99 19.06
C ALA A 174 1.72 -5.05 18.38
N ARG A 175 0.69 -4.63 19.12
CA ARG A 175 -0.43 -3.84 18.60
C ARG A 175 0.03 -2.56 17.90
N GLU A 176 1.01 -1.88 18.43
CA GLU A 176 1.58 -0.63 17.87
C GLU A 176 2.38 -0.82 16.57
N ARG A 177 2.60 -2.07 16.16
CA ARG A 177 3.29 -2.42 14.90
C ARG A 177 2.34 -2.77 13.77
N ILE A 178 1.03 -2.69 14.00
CA ILE A 178 0.01 -3.02 13.01
C ILE A 178 -0.49 -1.73 12.35
N VAL A 179 -0.48 -1.71 11.04
CA VAL A 179 -1.13 -0.70 10.18
C VAL A 179 -2.30 -1.37 9.47
N LEU A 180 -3.42 -0.66 9.30
CA LEU A 180 -4.62 -1.22 8.67
C LEU A 180 -4.94 -0.51 7.36
N ASP A 181 -5.30 -1.29 6.32
CA ASP A 181 -5.74 -0.80 5.02
C ASP A 181 -7.18 -1.31 4.73
N PRO A 182 -8.17 -0.43 4.50
CA PRO A 182 -9.53 -0.83 4.17
C PRO A 182 -9.69 -1.53 2.81
N GLY A 183 -8.62 -1.64 2.02
CA GLY A 183 -8.59 -2.45 0.80
C GLY A 183 -9.51 -1.94 -0.30
N VAL A 184 -9.44 -0.64 -0.62
CA VAL A 184 -10.17 -0.04 -1.75
C VAL A 184 -9.87 -0.80 -3.04
N GLY A 185 -10.92 -1.23 -3.76
CA GLY A 185 -10.79 -1.96 -5.03
C GLY A 185 -10.63 -3.47 -4.90
N PHE A 186 -10.58 -4.04 -3.69
CA PHE A 186 -10.54 -5.48 -3.47
C PHE A 186 -11.93 -6.01 -3.07
N GLY A 187 -12.52 -6.87 -3.92
CA GLY A 187 -13.82 -7.50 -3.69
C GLY A 187 -14.99 -6.53 -3.50
N LYS A 188 -14.91 -5.35 -4.09
CA LYS A 188 -15.91 -4.28 -3.98
C LYS A 188 -16.28 -3.73 -5.35
N ASN A 189 -17.56 -3.57 -5.62
CA ASN A 189 -18.05 -2.88 -6.81
C ASN A 189 -17.87 -1.35 -6.67
N LEU A 190 -18.24 -0.58 -7.71
CA LEU A 190 -18.08 0.88 -7.72
C LEU A 190 -18.82 1.55 -6.55
N ALA A 191 -20.10 1.22 -6.34
CA ALA A 191 -20.91 1.82 -5.27
C ALA A 191 -20.34 1.53 -3.88
N GLN A 192 -19.90 0.28 -3.65
CA GLN A 192 -19.28 -0.14 -2.40
C GLN A 192 -17.93 0.56 -2.15
N ASN A 193 -17.10 0.76 -3.19
CA ASN A 193 -15.86 1.54 -3.05
C ASN A 193 -16.14 3.00 -2.70
N LEU A 194 -17.14 3.63 -3.32
CA LEU A 194 -17.51 5.02 -3.01
C LEU A 194 -18.07 5.14 -1.57
N ALA A 195 -18.91 4.20 -1.17
CA ALA A 195 -19.43 4.16 0.20
C ALA A 195 -18.31 3.95 1.23
N LEU A 196 -17.34 3.06 0.94
CA LEU A 196 -16.16 2.83 1.79
C LEU A 196 -15.30 4.10 1.91
N LEU A 197 -15.07 4.82 0.82
CA LEU A 197 -14.31 6.08 0.83
C LEU A 197 -15.00 7.18 1.64
N ASN A 198 -16.32 7.23 1.63
CA ASN A 198 -17.08 8.14 2.50
C ASN A 198 -17.02 7.75 3.98
N ALA A 199 -16.71 6.49 4.28
CA ALA A 199 -16.60 5.97 5.65
C ALA A 199 -15.17 6.01 6.22
N LEU A 200 -14.17 6.54 5.50
CA LEU A 200 -12.75 6.54 5.95
C LEU A 200 -12.54 7.03 7.40
N PRO A 201 -13.19 8.11 7.89
CA PRO A 201 -13.01 8.54 9.27
C PRO A 201 -13.39 7.50 10.33
N LEU A 202 -14.29 6.56 10.03
CA LEU A 202 -14.70 5.49 10.93
C LEU A 202 -13.50 4.64 11.40
N PHE A 203 -12.53 4.40 10.52
CA PHE A 203 -11.42 3.48 10.78
C PHE A 203 -10.48 3.94 11.89
N HIS A 204 -10.48 5.23 12.25
CA HIS A 204 -9.72 5.74 13.40
C HIS A 204 -10.14 5.11 14.73
N ALA A 205 -11.40 4.68 14.85
CA ALA A 205 -11.88 3.98 16.05
C ALA A 205 -11.19 2.62 16.29
N LEU A 206 -10.47 2.08 15.30
CA LEU A 206 -9.61 0.91 15.48
C LEU A 206 -8.35 1.19 16.30
N GLY A 207 -7.91 2.47 16.36
CA GLY A 207 -6.75 2.90 17.15
C GLY A 207 -5.40 2.51 16.56
N GLN A 208 -5.35 2.14 15.26
CA GLN A 208 -4.14 1.82 14.51
C GLN A 208 -3.81 2.92 13.50
N PRO A 209 -2.53 3.07 13.09
CA PRO A 209 -2.20 3.78 11.88
C PRO A 209 -2.95 3.20 10.66
N LEU A 210 -3.34 4.08 9.72
CA LEU A 210 -4.15 3.71 8.56
C LEU A 210 -3.40 3.98 7.25
N LEU A 211 -3.55 3.07 6.29
CA LEU A 211 -3.04 3.21 4.93
C LEU A 211 -4.21 3.28 3.94
N LEU A 212 -4.09 4.13 2.92
CA LEU A 212 -5.00 4.20 1.79
C LEU A 212 -4.27 3.90 0.48
N GLY A 213 -4.64 2.78 -0.17
CA GLY A 213 -4.16 2.39 -1.50
C GLY A 213 -5.24 2.57 -2.56
N ALA A 214 -5.47 3.82 -3.04
CA ALA A 214 -6.51 4.12 -4.02
C ALA A 214 -5.98 4.60 -5.38
N SER A 215 -4.66 4.71 -5.54
CA SER A 215 -4.00 5.23 -6.75
C SER A 215 -4.26 4.38 -7.98
N ARG A 216 -4.66 5.02 -9.08
CA ARG A 216 -4.95 4.44 -10.39
C ARG A 216 -6.00 3.33 -10.41
N LYS A 217 -6.78 3.13 -9.31
CA LYS A 217 -7.81 2.09 -9.20
C LYS A 217 -8.88 2.24 -10.27
N ARG A 218 -9.51 1.10 -10.64
CA ARG A 218 -10.51 1.03 -11.70
C ARG A 218 -11.68 2.00 -11.52
N MET A 219 -12.08 2.25 -10.29
CA MET A 219 -13.17 3.19 -9.97
C MET A 219 -12.94 4.60 -10.52
N ILE A 220 -11.68 5.07 -10.59
CA ILE A 220 -11.34 6.37 -11.19
C ILE A 220 -11.66 6.36 -12.69
N GLY A 221 -11.31 5.26 -13.39
CA GLY A 221 -11.66 5.09 -14.79
C GLY A 221 -13.16 5.07 -15.00
N ALA A 222 -13.89 4.29 -14.20
CA ALA A 222 -15.35 4.17 -14.29
C ALA A 222 -16.08 5.52 -14.09
N LEU A 223 -15.53 6.41 -13.27
CA LEU A 223 -16.05 7.75 -13.05
C LEU A 223 -15.57 8.79 -14.10
N SER A 224 -14.64 8.40 -14.97
CA SER A 224 -13.95 9.31 -15.90
C SER A 224 -13.91 8.75 -17.32
N ASN A 225 -15.05 8.32 -17.85
CA ASN A 225 -15.20 7.79 -19.22
C ASN A 225 -14.26 6.62 -19.54
N GLU A 226 -14.06 5.72 -18.56
CA GLU A 226 -13.22 4.50 -18.66
C GLU A 226 -11.75 4.79 -19.07
N VAL A 227 -11.20 5.92 -18.64
CA VAL A 227 -9.80 6.25 -18.95
C VAL A 227 -8.84 5.15 -18.43
N PRO A 228 -7.79 4.83 -19.21
CA PRO A 228 -6.81 3.81 -18.82
C PRO A 228 -5.99 4.24 -17.60
N ALA A 229 -5.37 3.27 -16.90
CA ALA A 229 -4.70 3.48 -15.61
C ALA A 229 -3.68 4.63 -15.62
N HIS A 230 -2.87 4.75 -16.67
CA HIS A 230 -1.86 5.80 -16.80
C HIS A 230 -2.43 7.23 -16.95
N LYS A 231 -3.72 7.37 -17.24
CA LYS A 231 -4.43 8.67 -17.34
C LYS A 231 -5.23 9.00 -16.08
N ARG A 232 -5.10 8.24 -15.00
CA ARG A 232 -5.89 8.41 -13.76
C ARG A 232 -5.18 9.27 -12.70
N LEU A 233 -4.18 10.07 -13.07
CA LEU A 233 -3.41 10.89 -12.13
C LEU A 233 -4.32 11.84 -11.33
N GLY A 234 -5.16 12.65 -11.99
CA GLY A 234 -6.03 13.60 -11.31
C GLY A 234 -6.95 12.95 -10.27
N GLY A 235 -7.58 11.81 -10.62
CA GLY A 235 -8.39 11.04 -9.68
C GLY A 235 -7.56 10.40 -8.55
N SER A 236 -6.33 9.98 -8.84
CA SER A 236 -5.42 9.45 -7.82
C SER A 236 -5.04 10.50 -6.78
N ILE A 237 -4.75 11.73 -7.22
CA ILE A 237 -4.45 12.87 -6.32
C ILE A 237 -5.68 13.26 -5.50
N ALA A 238 -6.88 13.31 -6.12
CA ALA A 238 -8.12 13.60 -5.38
C ALA A 238 -8.38 12.58 -4.25
N LEU A 239 -8.15 11.28 -4.52
CA LEU A 239 -8.30 10.24 -3.50
C LEU A 239 -7.18 10.27 -2.45
N ALA A 240 -5.95 10.64 -2.83
CA ALA A 240 -4.88 10.86 -1.87
C ALA A 240 -5.21 12.03 -0.93
N GLN A 241 -5.74 13.14 -1.46
CA GLN A 241 -6.19 14.26 -0.65
C GLN A 241 -7.33 13.87 0.29
N LEU A 242 -8.33 13.13 -0.20
CA LEU A 242 -9.40 12.58 0.64
C LEU A 242 -8.84 11.76 1.82
N GLY A 243 -7.84 10.91 1.56
CA GLY A 243 -7.14 10.16 2.60
C GLY A 243 -6.44 11.04 3.61
N MET A 244 -5.75 12.09 3.16
CA MET A 244 -5.11 13.08 4.03
C MET A 244 -6.13 13.83 4.88
N ASP A 245 -7.25 14.26 4.29
CA ASP A 245 -8.34 14.94 4.99
C ASP A 245 -9.02 14.03 6.01
N ALA A 246 -9.13 12.74 5.70
CA ALA A 246 -9.61 11.72 6.62
C ALA A 246 -8.58 11.31 7.68
N GLY A 247 -7.35 11.86 7.69
CA GLY A 247 -6.31 11.60 8.69
C GLY A 247 -5.53 10.29 8.47
N PHE A 248 -5.51 9.73 7.27
CA PHE A 248 -4.72 8.53 6.97
C PHE A 248 -3.23 8.83 7.04
N HIS A 249 -2.47 7.89 7.58
CA HIS A 249 -1.06 8.05 7.89
C HIS A 249 -0.13 7.68 6.73
N LEU A 250 -0.55 6.75 5.87
CA LEU A 250 0.18 6.32 4.68
C LEU A 250 -0.74 6.39 3.45
N LEU A 251 -0.18 6.89 2.34
CA LEU A 251 -0.84 6.93 1.05
C LEU A 251 0.00 6.13 0.05
N ARG A 252 -0.51 4.96 -0.35
CA ARG A 252 0.18 4.06 -1.29
C ARG A 252 -0.14 4.45 -2.71
N VAL A 253 0.87 4.93 -3.46
CA VAL A 253 0.69 5.63 -4.73
C VAL A 253 1.69 5.19 -5.80
N HIS A 254 1.30 5.31 -7.10
CA HIS A 254 2.20 5.13 -8.23
C HIS A 254 2.94 6.44 -8.57
N ASP A 255 2.28 7.57 -8.45
CA ASP A 255 2.77 8.89 -8.89
C ASP A 255 3.31 9.67 -7.69
N VAL A 256 4.52 9.31 -7.23
CA VAL A 256 5.12 9.81 -5.98
C VAL A 256 5.31 11.32 -6.03
N GLU A 257 5.96 11.87 -7.05
CA GLU A 257 6.26 13.30 -7.15
C GLU A 257 5.00 14.17 -7.03
N ALA A 258 3.96 13.84 -7.83
CA ALA A 258 2.69 14.56 -7.79
C ALA A 258 1.97 14.42 -6.44
N SER A 259 2.07 13.25 -5.80
CA SER A 259 1.48 13.00 -4.48
C SER A 259 2.21 13.73 -3.36
N VAL A 260 3.53 13.82 -3.42
CA VAL A 260 4.35 14.63 -2.50
C VAL A 260 4.04 16.10 -2.65
N GLN A 261 3.92 16.61 -3.88
CA GLN A 261 3.51 17.99 -4.15
C GLN A 261 2.13 18.26 -3.54
N ALA A 262 1.14 17.40 -3.77
CA ALA A 262 -0.19 17.52 -3.20
C ALA A 262 -0.18 17.52 -1.66
N ARG A 263 0.59 16.62 -1.02
CA ARG A 263 0.79 16.57 0.42
C ARG A 263 1.40 17.88 0.96
N ASN A 264 2.40 18.42 0.29
CA ASN A 264 3.06 19.64 0.73
C ASN A 264 2.12 20.85 0.68
N VAL A 265 1.29 20.97 -0.37
CA VAL A 265 0.23 21.98 -0.47
C VAL A 265 -0.81 21.78 0.64
N TRP A 266 -1.30 20.56 0.83
CA TRP A 266 -2.27 20.21 1.87
C TRP A 266 -1.76 20.59 3.27
N ARG A 267 -0.48 20.26 3.56
CA ARG A 267 0.17 20.61 4.82
C ARG A 267 0.33 22.12 4.98
N GLY A 268 0.82 22.81 3.95
CA GLY A 268 1.00 24.26 3.98
C GLY A 268 -0.31 25.01 4.30
N LEU A 269 -1.44 24.56 3.76
CA LEU A 269 -2.75 25.13 4.05
C LEU A 269 -3.17 24.92 5.52
N ARG A 270 -2.88 23.76 6.11
CA ARG A 270 -3.21 23.44 7.51
C ARG A 270 -2.30 24.15 8.51
N ASP A 271 -1.01 24.22 8.18
CA ASP A 271 0.01 24.82 9.05
C ASP A 271 0.11 26.35 8.84
N ALA A 272 -0.65 26.93 7.90
CA ALA A 272 -0.55 28.34 7.51
C ALA A 272 -0.71 29.31 8.69
N ALA A 273 -1.56 28.98 9.67
CA ALA A 273 -1.72 29.80 10.88
C ALA A 273 -0.51 29.76 11.83
N LEU A 274 0.38 28.77 11.66
CA LEU A 274 1.55 28.53 12.51
C LEU A 274 2.87 28.75 11.74
N THR A 275 2.81 29.02 10.44
CA THR A 275 3.99 29.14 9.57
C THR A 275 4.37 30.60 9.38
N ASP A 276 5.61 30.93 9.70
CA ASP A 276 6.21 32.24 9.33
C ASP A 276 6.63 32.20 7.86
N PHE A 277 5.89 32.90 7.02
CA PHE A 277 6.14 33.02 5.58
C PHE A 277 7.11 34.16 5.22
N SER A 278 7.58 34.98 6.18
CA SER A 278 8.39 36.16 5.92
C SER A 278 9.76 35.83 5.29
N GLY A 279 10.24 34.60 5.46
CA GLY A 279 11.50 34.14 4.91
C GLY A 279 11.40 33.32 3.60
N LEU A 280 10.19 33.14 3.07
CA LEU A 280 10.03 32.40 1.82
C LEU A 280 10.25 33.29 0.60
N PRO A 281 10.93 32.81 -0.46
CA PRO A 281 11.03 33.55 -1.72
C PRO A 281 9.63 33.72 -2.32
N VAL A 282 9.35 34.95 -2.75
CA VAL A 282 8.10 35.33 -3.44
C VAL A 282 8.16 34.87 -4.89
#